data_5da399e5db09920f51451b34da650deb
#
_entry.id   5da399e5db09920f51451b34da650deb
#
_cell.length_a   1.000
_cell.length_b   1.000
_cell.length_c   1.000
_cell.angle_alpha   90.00
_cell.angle_beta   90.00
_cell.angle_gamma   90.00
#
_symmetry.space_group_name_H-M   'P 1'
#
loop_
_entity.id
_entity.type
_entity.pdbx_description
1 polymer ?
#
loop_
_entity_poly.entity_id
_entity_poly.type
_entity_poly.pdbx_seq_one_letter_code
_entity_poly.pdbx_strand_id
1 'polypeptide(L)'
;MVRRALHFVFKVGDRKATIKFFKDVLGMRVLRHEEFEDGCRAECNGPYDLNWSKTMIGYGPEVSHFVMELTYNYGIGSYAKGNDFVAVVIRSDSVLENARRHAWPVEKFEGHDALIAPGGYRFVIKRRVKPEDMKRLDPVEEVMLASSDLARTVSYWQGLLGMKMLERSDNEAAFTYGDAQCRLRFCLSAAPIDRAKAYGRVAFECAAAELPDIEKQARAAGHKVLKPLTRLDTPGKATVTVVILADPDGHEICFVDAESFRLLSAVDPEADHLLQKAIDEDKSAEWYRDIQGSDKPAA
;
A
#
# COMPACT_ATOMS: atom_id res chain seq x y z
N MET A 1 17.52 -5.89 -14.57
CA MET A 1 16.21 -6.49 -14.14
C MET A 1 15.13 -5.45 -14.35
N VAL A 2 13.93 -5.81 -14.79
CA VAL A 2 12.84 -4.84 -14.92
C VAL A 2 12.31 -4.55 -13.52
N ARG A 3 12.17 -3.26 -13.17
CA ARG A 3 11.54 -2.84 -11.92
C ARG A 3 10.10 -3.33 -11.85
N ARG A 4 9.61 -3.67 -10.66
CA ARG A 4 8.26 -4.19 -10.48
C ARG A 4 7.57 -3.56 -9.28
N ALA A 5 6.28 -3.22 -9.45
CA ALA A 5 5.42 -2.79 -8.36
C ALA A 5 5.14 -3.97 -7.42
N LEU A 6 5.32 -3.76 -6.12
CA LEU A 6 5.22 -4.77 -5.07
C LEU A 6 3.95 -4.64 -4.25
N HIS A 7 3.82 -3.53 -3.56
CA HIS A 7 2.71 -3.30 -2.64
C HIS A 7 2.40 -1.82 -2.43
N PHE A 8 1.23 -1.58 -1.84
CA PHE A 8 0.84 -0.28 -1.27
C PHE A 8 0.61 -0.43 0.23
N VAL A 9 1.15 0.51 1.01
CA VAL A 9 1.06 0.52 2.48
C VAL A 9 -0.18 1.28 2.92
N PHE A 10 -1.01 0.63 3.75
CA PHE A 10 -2.14 1.25 4.44
C PHE A 10 -1.91 1.32 5.94
N LYS A 11 -2.22 2.45 6.55
CA LYS A 11 -2.27 2.62 7.99
C LYS A 11 -3.62 2.16 8.53
N VAL A 12 -3.62 1.30 9.53
CA VAL A 12 -4.79 0.60 10.05
C VAL A 12 -5.04 0.98 11.50
N GLY A 13 -6.20 1.55 11.79
CA GLY A 13 -6.63 1.84 13.17
C GLY A 13 -7.41 0.69 13.82
N ASP A 14 -8.25 -0.02 13.04
CA ASP A 14 -8.97 -1.23 13.46
C ASP A 14 -8.48 -2.44 12.66
N ARG A 15 -7.54 -3.19 13.25
CA ARG A 15 -6.94 -4.37 12.62
C ARG A 15 -7.98 -5.46 12.34
N LYS A 16 -8.84 -5.75 13.30
CA LYS A 16 -9.84 -6.82 13.19
C LYS A 16 -10.86 -6.57 12.08
N ALA A 17 -11.45 -5.37 12.05
CA ALA A 17 -12.39 -4.99 11.01
C ALA A 17 -11.71 -4.92 9.62
N THR A 18 -10.47 -4.42 9.56
CA THR A 18 -9.72 -4.35 8.31
C THR A 18 -9.42 -5.74 7.75
N ILE A 19 -8.92 -6.66 8.57
CA ILE A 19 -8.63 -8.02 8.13
C ILE A 19 -9.90 -8.73 7.65
N LYS A 20 -11.03 -8.55 8.36
CA LYS A 20 -12.32 -9.08 7.91
C LYS A 20 -12.70 -8.55 6.53
N PHE A 21 -12.54 -7.25 6.28
CA PHE A 21 -12.81 -6.67 4.96
C PHE A 21 -11.94 -7.29 3.86
N PHE A 22 -10.64 -7.39 4.08
CA PHE A 22 -9.73 -7.92 3.08
C PHE A 22 -9.93 -9.42 2.82
N LYS A 23 -10.17 -10.22 3.87
CA LYS A 23 -10.40 -11.67 3.73
C LYS A 23 -11.81 -11.98 3.20
N ASP A 24 -12.84 -11.50 3.89
CA ASP A 24 -14.21 -11.96 3.65
C ASP A 24 -14.86 -11.24 2.46
N VAL A 25 -14.58 -9.94 2.27
CA VAL A 25 -15.19 -9.14 1.21
C VAL A 25 -14.31 -9.14 -0.04
N LEU A 26 -13.05 -8.76 0.06
CA LEU A 26 -12.17 -8.76 -1.11
C LEU A 26 -11.72 -10.17 -1.54
N GLY A 27 -11.78 -11.17 -0.64
CA GLY A 27 -11.36 -12.55 -0.94
C GLY A 27 -9.84 -12.71 -1.01
N MET A 28 -9.10 -11.83 -0.35
CA MET A 28 -7.65 -11.93 -0.23
C MET A 28 -7.24 -12.90 0.88
N ARG A 29 -5.98 -13.31 0.88
CA ARG A 29 -5.39 -14.16 1.91
C ARG A 29 -4.18 -13.50 2.55
N VAL A 30 -3.95 -13.81 3.82
CA VAL A 30 -2.76 -13.38 4.55
C VAL A 30 -1.56 -14.14 4.00
N LEU A 31 -0.51 -13.41 3.67
CA LEU A 31 0.72 -13.93 3.06
C LEU A 31 1.87 -13.96 4.05
N ARG A 32 1.95 -12.94 4.91
CA ARG A 32 2.93 -12.78 6.00
C ARG A 32 2.31 -11.95 7.11
N HIS A 33 2.78 -12.18 8.33
CA HIS A 33 2.47 -11.34 9.48
C HIS A 33 3.68 -11.24 10.39
N GLU A 34 4.07 -10.03 10.75
CA GLU A 34 5.20 -9.74 11.64
C GLU A 34 4.78 -8.73 12.71
N GLU A 35 5.18 -9.01 13.96
CA GLU A 35 5.04 -8.11 15.11
C GLU A 35 6.38 -7.46 15.44
N PHE A 36 6.36 -6.20 15.84
CA PHE A 36 7.53 -5.40 16.16
C PHE A 36 7.32 -4.68 17.50
N GLU A 37 8.35 -4.71 18.32
CA GLU A 37 8.39 -4.00 19.61
C GLU A 37 9.18 -2.69 19.55
N ASP A 38 9.88 -2.46 18.44
CA ASP A 38 10.64 -1.24 18.16
C ASP A 38 9.96 -0.41 17.07
N GLY A 39 10.17 0.90 17.10
CA GLY A 39 9.70 1.79 16.04
C GLY A 39 10.20 1.39 14.65
N CYS A 40 9.39 1.64 13.63
CA CYS A 40 9.77 1.37 12.25
C CYS A 40 10.93 2.29 11.79
N ARG A 41 12.09 1.71 11.42
CA ARG A 41 13.24 2.48 10.91
C ARG A 41 12.95 3.22 9.61
N ALA A 42 11.95 2.78 8.85
CA ALA A 42 11.46 3.44 7.65
C ALA A 42 10.28 4.40 7.93
N GLU A 43 9.93 4.59 9.21
CA GLU A 43 8.84 5.47 9.67
C GLU A 43 7.48 5.12 9.06
N CYS A 44 7.20 3.81 8.91
CA CYS A 44 5.98 3.31 8.29
C CYS A 44 4.72 3.77 9.02
N ASN A 45 4.76 3.79 10.37
CA ASN A 45 3.67 4.24 11.23
C ASN A 45 3.88 5.65 11.79
N GLY A 46 5.08 6.19 11.65
CA GLY A 46 5.51 7.44 12.22
C GLY A 46 6.71 7.26 13.17
N PRO A 47 7.37 8.35 13.59
CA PRO A 47 8.62 8.28 14.35
C PRO A 47 8.45 7.82 15.80
N TYR A 48 7.22 7.78 16.33
CA TYR A 48 6.95 7.51 17.75
C TYR A 48 6.27 6.18 18.03
N ASP A 49 6.02 5.38 16.98
CA ASP A 49 5.30 4.13 17.10
C ASP A 49 6.24 3.00 17.51
N LEU A 50 6.11 2.50 18.74
CA LEU A 50 6.97 1.45 19.28
C LEU A 50 6.42 0.06 18.95
N ASN A 51 5.19 -0.25 19.40
CA ASN A 51 4.58 -1.55 19.16
C ASN A 51 3.67 -1.48 17.93
N TRP A 52 4.02 -2.22 16.91
CA TRP A 52 3.27 -2.22 15.66
C TRP A 52 3.38 -3.58 14.96
N SER A 53 2.47 -3.83 14.05
CA SER A 53 2.52 -5.03 13.22
C SER A 53 2.42 -4.68 11.74
N LYS A 54 2.94 -5.60 10.93
CA LYS A 54 2.88 -5.56 9.48
C LYS A 54 2.24 -6.84 8.98
N THR A 55 1.15 -6.70 8.23
CA THR A 55 0.46 -7.82 7.60
C THR A 55 0.48 -7.62 6.09
N MET A 56 1.04 -8.58 5.35
CA MET A 56 0.95 -8.62 3.90
C MET A 56 -0.25 -9.46 3.50
N ILE A 57 -1.15 -8.89 2.71
CA ILE A 57 -2.40 -9.53 2.30
C ILE A 57 -2.67 -9.29 0.81
N GLY A 58 -3.11 -10.31 0.08
CA GLY A 58 -3.31 -10.21 -1.37
C GLY A 58 -3.91 -11.45 -2.00
N TYR A 59 -4.02 -11.44 -3.33
CA TYR A 59 -4.58 -12.56 -4.09
C TYR A 59 -3.57 -13.67 -4.37
N GLY A 60 -2.29 -13.39 -4.23
CA GLY A 60 -1.21 -14.37 -4.46
C GLY A 60 0.12 -13.88 -3.92
N PRO A 61 1.20 -14.69 -4.09
CA PRO A 61 2.53 -14.34 -3.61
C PRO A 61 3.03 -13.01 -4.18
N GLU A 62 3.70 -12.23 -3.36
CA GLU A 62 4.20 -10.89 -3.73
C GLU A 62 5.22 -10.91 -4.89
N VAL A 63 5.86 -12.05 -5.13
CA VAL A 63 6.75 -12.24 -6.30
C VAL A 63 6.03 -12.19 -7.65
N SER A 64 4.69 -12.31 -7.67
CA SER A 64 3.88 -12.35 -8.89
C SER A 64 2.61 -11.48 -8.83
N HIS A 65 2.25 -11.00 -7.65
CA HIS A 65 1.05 -10.19 -7.43
C HIS A 65 1.41 -8.89 -6.71
N PHE A 66 0.62 -7.87 -6.95
CA PHE A 66 0.63 -6.66 -6.14
C PHE A 66 -0.18 -6.93 -4.87
N VAL A 67 0.39 -6.60 -3.71
CA VAL A 67 -0.23 -6.90 -2.42
C VAL A 67 -0.48 -5.64 -1.60
N MET A 68 -1.22 -5.75 -0.51
CA MET A 68 -1.44 -4.68 0.43
C MET A 68 -0.59 -4.93 1.68
N GLU A 69 0.17 -3.93 2.10
CA GLU A 69 0.83 -3.91 3.40
C GLU A 69 -0.07 -3.17 4.38
N LEU A 70 -0.51 -3.86 5.42
CA LEU A 70 -1.34 -3.28 6.48
C LEU A 70 -0.46 -3.05 7.70
N THR A 71 -0.19 -1.78 8.01
CA THR A 71 0.56 -1.39 9.21
C THR A 71 -0.40 -0.98 10.31
N TYR A 72 -0.36 -1.70 11.42
CA TYR A 72 -1.18 -1.46 12.60
C TYR A 72 -0.31 -1.05 13.78
N ASN A 73 -0.66 0.06 14.40
CA ASN A 73 -0.02 0.55 15.60
C ASN A 73 -0.95 0.32 16.79
N TYR A 74 -0.45 -0.36 17.82
CA TYR A 74 -1.22 -0.70 19.02
C TYR A 74 -1.71 0.55 19.79
N GLY A 75 -0.99 1.66 19.69
CA GLY A 75 -1.33 2.93 20.35
C GLY A 75 -2.31 3.83 19.58
N ILE A 76 -2.70 3.47 18.34
CA ILE A 76 -3.48 4.37 17.47
C ILE A 76 -4.80 3.72 17.05
N GLY A 77 -5.91 4.42 17.30
CA GLY A 77 -7.27 3.95 16.96
C GLY A 77 -7.75 4.39 15.58
N SER A 78 -7.24 5.49 15.06
CA SER A 78 -7.61 6.00 13.73
C SER A 78 -6.55 6.91 13.14
N TYR A 79 -6.59 7.07 11.82
CA TYR A 79 -5.72 7.98 11.08
C TYR A 79 -6.56 8.97 10.28
N ALA A 80 -6.30 10.27 10.47
CA ALA A 80 -6.95 11.30 9.68
C ALA A 80 -6.57 11.13 8.20
N LYS A 81 -7.58 11.07 7.32
CA LYS A 81 -7.39 10.97 5.87
C LYS A 81 -7.18 12.33 5.24
N GLY A 82 -6.23 12.37 4.32
CA GLY A 82 -6.08 13.45 3.35
C GLY A 82 -6.85 13.20 2.05
N ASN A 83 -6.44 13.87 1.00
CA ASN A 83 -6.98 13.71 -0.37
C ASN A 83 -5.94 13.11 -1.34
N ASP A 84 -4.80 12.66 -0.85
CA ASP A 84 -3.67 12.12 -1.61
C ASP A 84 -3.97 10.74 -2.22
N PHE A 85 -4.70 9.89 -1.50
CA PHE A 85 -5.11 8.56 -1.95
C PHE A 85 -6.54 8.61 -2.50
N VAL A 86 -6.75 8.13 -3.73
CA VAL A 86 -8.05 8.11 -4.40
C VAL A 86 -8.72 6.75 -4.28
N ALA A 87 -8.06 5.68 -4.78
CA ALA A 87 -8.62 4.33 -4.75
C ALA A 87 -7.57 3.25 -5.09
N VAL A 88 -7.92 1.99 -4.81
CA VAL A 88 -7.37 0.80 -5.48
C VAL A 88 -8.41 0.24 -6.42
N VAL A 89 -8.03 -0.11 -7.64
CA VAL A 89 -8.91 -0.76 -8.63
C VAL A 89 -8.65 -2.26 -8.61
N ILE A 90 -9.70 -3.03 -8.39
CA ILE A 90 -9.67 -4.50 -8.41
C ILE A 90 -10.59 -5.00 -9.52
N ARG A 91 -10.07 -5.88 -10.37
CA ARG A 91 -10.84 -6.55 -11.41
C ARG A 91 -11.23 -7.96 -10.96
N SER A 92 -12.47 -8.10 -10.51
CA SER A 92 -12.98 -9.35 -9.94
C SER A 92 -14.47 -9.50 -10.13
N ASP A 93 -14.92 -10.72 -10.34
CA ASP A 93 -16.35 -11.07 -10.44
C ASP A 93 -16.93 -11.46 -9.07
N SER A 94 -16.09 -11.95 -8.14
CA SER A 94 -16.53 -12.48 -6.84
C SER A 94 -16.63 -11.41 -5.73
N VAL A 95 -15.90 -10.30 -5.82
CA VAL A 95 -15.85 -9.29 -4.73
C VAL A 95 -17.23 -8.70 -4.43
N LEU A 96 -18.02 -8.35 -5.45
CA LEU A 96 -19.36 -7.80 -5.23
C LEU A 96 -20.36 -8.84 -4.68
N GLU A 97 -20.18 -10.12 -5.01
CA GLU A 97 -20.97 -11.21 -4.42
C GLU A 97 -20.61 -11.39 -2.95
N ASN A 98 -19.33 -11.39 -2.62
CA ASN A 98 -18.86 -11.44 -1.24
C ASN A 98 -19.38 -10.24 -0.44
N ALA A 99 -19.29 -9.03 -0.99
CA ALA A 99 -19.83 -7.82 -0.34
C ALA A 99 -21.32 -7.97 0.02
N ARG A 100 -22.14 -8.50 -0.89
CA ARG A 100 -23.56 -8.78 -0.60
C ARG A 100 -23.73 -9.84 0.48
N ARG A 101 -22.95 -10.94 0.42
CA ARG A 101 -22.99 -12.04 1.40
C ARG A 101 -22.66 -11.55 2.82
N HIS A 102 -21.72 -10.62 2.94
CA HIS A 102 -21.29 -10.05 4.21
C HIS A 102 -22.01 -8.74 4.56
N ALA A 103 -23.07 -8.37 3.83
CA ALA A 103 -23.84 -7.13 4.01
C ALA A 103 -22.95 -5.88 4.01
N TRP A 104 -21.87 -5.89 3.20
CA TRP A 104 -20.97 -4.74 3.08
C TRP A 104 -21.55 -3.72 2.12
N PRO A 105 -21.60 -2.42 2.49
CA PRO A 105 -22.16 -1.38 1.64
C PRO A 105 -21.41 -1.24 0.31
N VAL A 106 -22.16 -1.09 -0.77
CA VAL A 106 -21.63 -0.81 -2.12
C VAL A 106 -22.03 0.60 -2.50
N GLU A 107 -21.03 1.41 -2.86
CA GLU A 107 -21.20 2.78 -3.33
C GLU A 107 -20.94 2.88 -4.83
N LYS A 108 -21.13 4.07 -5.41
CA LYS A 108 -20.73 4.37 -6.79
C LYS A 108 -19.58 5.37 -6.79
N PHE A 109 -18.58 5.10 -7.61
CA PHE A 109 -17.47 5.98 -7.86
C PHE A 109 -17.12 5.95 -9.35
N GLU A 110 -17.20 7.11 -10.03
CA GLU A 110 -16.92 7.27 -11.45
C GLU A 110 -17.62 6.22 -12.34
N GLY A 111 -18.91 5.92 -12.03
CA GLY A 111 -19.73 4.95 -12.76
C GLY A 111 -19.46 3.48 -12.42
N HIS A 112 -18.48 3.18 -11.59
CA HIS A 112 -18.15 1.83 -11.11
C HIS A 112 -18.70 1.56 -9.70
N ASP A 113 -18.83 0.29 -9.35
CA ASP A 113 -19.10 -0.12 -7.97
C ASP A 113 -17.82 0.08 -7.13
N ALA A 114 -17.99 0.57 -5.90
CA ALA A 114 -16.91 0.81 -4.98
C ALA A 114 -17.26 0.33 -3.57
N LEU A 115 -16.26 -0.09 -2.83
CA LEU A 115 -16.33 -0.50 -1.43
C LEU A 115 -15.42 0.39 -0.60
N ILE A 116 -15.87 0.76 0.59
CA ILE A 116 -15.05 1.52 1.52
C ILE A 116 -14.56 0.59 2.62
N ALA A 117 -13.25 0.42 2.72
CA ALA A 117 -12.61 -0.35 3.79
C ALA A 117 -12.66 0.42 5.11
N PRO A 118 -12.49 -0.25 6.26
CA PRO A 118 -12.21 0.42 7.53
C PRO A 118 -11.06 1.42 7.39
N GLY A 119 -11.16 2.58 8.01
CA GLY A 119 -10.24 3.71 7.77
C GLY A 119 -10.55 4.55 6.55
N GLY A 120 -11.62 4.21 5.79
CA GLY A 120 -12.15 5.03 4.70
C GLY A 120 -11.41 4.88 3.36
N TYR A 121 -10.60 3.84 3.16
CA TYR A 121 -9.93 3.58 1.89
C TYR A 121 -10.88 2.99 0.86
N ARG A 122 -10.89 3.55 -0.36
CA ARG A 122 -11.79 3.15 -1.44
C ARG A 122 -11.18 2.06 -2.30
N PHE A 123 -12.02 1.04 -2.63
CA PHE A 123 -11.72 -0.03 -3.57
C PHE A 123 -12.76 -0.02 -4.68
N VAL A 124 -12.35 0.30 -5.90
CA VAL A 124 -13.20 0.32 -7.10
C VAL A 124 -13.20 -1.07 -7.72
N ILE A 125 -14.38 -1.61 -7.97
CA ILE A 125 -14.53 -2.98 -8.45
C ILE A 125 -14.95 -2.97 -9.92
N LYS A 126 -14.08 -3.50 -10.78
CA LYS A 126 -14.36 -3.72 -12.21
C LYS A 126 -14.61 -5.20 -12.47
N ARG A 127 -15.61 -5.50 -13.30
CA ARG A 127 -15.87 -6.88 -13.72
C ARG A 127 -14.87 -7.32 -14.79
N ARG A 128 -14.64 -8.63 -14.88
CA ARG A 128 -13.91 -9.25 -15.97
C ARG A 128 -14.86 -9.40 -17.16
N VAL A 129 -14.66 -8.60 -18.20
CA VAL A 129 -15.57 -8.56 -19.37
C VAL A 129 -14.87 -9.05 -20.63
N LYS A 130 -13.57 -8.75 -20.76
CA LYS A 130 -12.79 -9.04 -21.97
C LYS A 130 -11.97 -10.33 -21.82
N PRO A 131 -11.65 -11.04 -22.90
CA PRO A 131 -10.79 -12.23 -22.84
C PRO A 131 -9.41 -11.96 -22.21
N GLU A 132 -8.83 -10.76 -22.42
CA GLU A 132 -7.56 -10.36 -21.80
C GLU A 132 -7.68 -10.21 -20.28
N ASP A 133 -8.84 -9.81 -19.76
CA ASP A 133 -9.09 -9.70 -18.33
C ASP A 133 -9.01 -11.08 -17.63
N MET A 134 -9.41 -12.14 -18.35
CA MET A 134 -9.37 -13.51 -17.84
C MET A 134 -7.94 -14.06 -17.78
N LYS A 135 -7.02 -13.51 -18.57
CA LYS A 135 -5.61 -13.91 -18.59
C LYS A 135 -4.78 -13.20 -17.52
N ARG A 136 -5.30 -12.14 -16.93
CA ARG A 136 -4.60 -11.40 -15.88
C ARG A 136 -4.55 -12.24 -14.62
N LEU A 137 -3.33 -12.56 -14.17
CA LEU A 137 -3.11 -13.36 -12.96
C LEU A 137 -3.50 -12.58 -11.70
N ASP A 138 -3.10 -11.30 -11.64
CA ASP A 138 -3.31 -10.43 -10.48
C ASP A 138 -4.59 -9.59 -10.66
N PRO A 139 -5.59 -9.74 -9.78
CA PRO A 139 -6.79 -8.91 -9.79
C PRO A 139 -6.54 -7.43 -9.47
N VAL A 140 -5.47 -7.07 -8.75
CA VAL A 140 -5.14 -5.68 -8.45
C VAL A 140 -4.62 -5.00 -9.72
N GLU A 141 -5.44 -4.11 -10.27
CA GLU A 141 -5.16 -3.49 -11.55
C GLU A 141 -4.38 -2.19 -11.41
N GLU A 142 -4.77 -1.37 -10.42
CA GLU A 142 -4.30 0.00 -10.36
C GLU A 142 -4.39 0.57 -8.94
N VAL A 143 -3.42 1.41 -8.57
CA VAL A 143 -3.51 2.33 -7.42
C VAL A 143 -3.70 3.73 -7.99
N MET A 144 -4.74 4.44 -7.53
CA MET A 144 -5.07 5.80 -7.93
C MET A 144 -4.66 6.79 -6.83
N LEU A 145 -3.85 7.76 -7.19
CA LEU A 145 -3.34 8.81 -6.32
C LEU A 145 -3.73 10.18 -6.88
N ALA A 146 -3.80 11.19 -6.05
CA ALA A 146 -4.05 12.55 -6.50
C ALA A 146 -2.75 13.26 -6.92
N SER A 147 -2.85 14.17 -7.87
CA SER A 147 -1.74 15.04 -8.31
C SER A 147 -2.20 16.48 -8.32
N SER A 148 -1.37 17.39 -7.85
CA SER A 148 -1.60 18.83 -7.95
C SER A 148 -1.19 19.42 -9.32
N ASP A 149 -0.32 18.69 -10.06
CA ASP A 149 0.22 19.10 -11.36
C ASP A 149 0.70 17.89 -12.15
N LEU A 150 -0.07 17.48 -13.15
CA LEU A 150 0.24 16.31 -13.97
C LEU A 150 1.52 16.47 -14.80
N ALA A 151 1.92 17.68 -15.15
CA ALA A 151 3.17 17.87 -15.89
C ALA A 151 4.39 17.56 -15.00
N ARG A 152 4.37 17.99 -13.76
CA ARG A 152 5.38 17.65 -12.74
C ARG A 152 5.37 16.15 -12.44
N THR A 153 4.19 15.55 -12.29
CA THR A 153 4.03 14.12 -12.09
C THR A 153 4.62 13.31 -13.23
N VAL A 154 4.32 13.68 -14.49
CA VAL A 154 4.90 13.03 -15.68
C VAL A 154 6.42 13.16 -15.70
N SER A 155 6.94 14.37 -15.45
CA SER A 155 8.39 14.60 -15.41
C SER A 155 9.09 13.72 -14.38
N TYR A 156 8.46 13.51 -13.22
CA TYR A 156 9.00 12.67 -12.15
C TYR A 156 8.90 11.18 -12.48
N TRP A 157 7.68 10.69 -12.74
CA TRP A 157 7.43 9.24 -12.84
C TRP A 157 7.95 8.65 -14.16
N GLN A 158 7.81 9.37 -15.27
CA GLN A 158 8.37 8.96 -16.54
C GLN A 158 9.82 9.44 -16.70
N GLY A 159 10.09 10.72 -16.48
CA GLY A 159 11.39 11.32 -16.76
C GLY A 159 12.48 10.88 -15.81
N LEU A 160 12.24 10.93 -14.49
CA LEU A 160 13.24 10.55 -13.47
C LEU A 160 13.21 9.05 -13.17
N LEU A 161 12.04 8.50 -12.88
CA LEU A 161 11.93 7.10 -12.46
C LEU A 161 11.83 6.11 -13.61
N GLY A 162 11.65 6.57 -14.86
CA GLY A 162 11.68 5.73 -16.05
C GLY A 162 10.47 4.81 -16.23
N MET A 163 9.31 5.15 -15.63
CA MET A 163 8.08 4.39 -15.88
C MET A 163 7.55 4.65 -17.30
N LYS A 164 6.98 3.62 -17.91
CA LYS A 164 6.25 3.72 -19.16
C LYS A 164 4.91 4.42 -18.91
N MET A 165 4.66 5.53 -19.56
CA MET A 165 3.34 6.17 -19.57
C MET A 165 2.41 5.36 -20.46
N LEU A 166 1.25 4.97 -19.94
CA LEU A 166 0.22 4.18 -20.64
C LEU A 166 -0.87 5.06 -21.20
N GLU A 167 -1.33 6.01 -20.40
CA GLU A 167 -2.46 6.88 -20.69
C GLU A 167 -2.16 8.28 -20.16
N ARG A 168 -2.66 9.30 -20.86
CA ARG A 168 -2.62 10.69 -20.44
C ARG A 168 -3.81 11.44 -21.00
N SER A 169 -4.45 12.24 -20.16
CA SER A 169 -5.45 13.24 -20.52
C SER A 169 -5.15 14.55 -19.77
N ASP A 170 -6.05 15.51 -19.86
CA ASP A 170 -5.94 16.76 -19.10
C ASP A 170 -6.13 16.53 -17.59
N ASN A 171 -6.83 15.46 -17.19
CA ASN A 171 -7.20 15.21 -15.81
C ASN A 171 -6.48 14.02 -15.16
N GLU A 172 -5.76 13.20 -15.92
CA GLU A 172 -5.09 12.00 -15.38
C GLU A 172 -3.90 11.54 -16.22
N ALA A 173 -3.00 10.79 -15.57
CA ALA A 173 -1.90 10.08 -16.22
C ALA A 173 -1.67 8.73 -15.55
N ALA A 174 -1.42 7.67 -16.32
CA ALA A 174 -1.18 6.32 -15.81
C ALA A 174 0.18 5.78 -16.24
N PHE A 175 0.86 5.10 -15.31
CA PHE A 175 2.23 4.61 -15.49
C PHE A 175 2.38 3.17 -15.03
N THR A 176 3.35 2.47 -15.64
CA THR A 176 3.76 1.12 -15.23
C THR A 176 5.23 0.86 -15.55
N TYR A 177 5.84 -0.12 -14.87
CA TYR A 177 7.13 -0.70 -15.30
C TYR A 177 6.96 -1.90 -16.24
N GLY A 178 5.75 -2.49 -16.31
CA GLY A 178 5.48 -3.64 -17.16
C GLY A 178 3.98 -3.89 -17.36
N ASP A 179 3.60 -4.40 -18.54
CA ASP A 179 2.20 -4.46 -18.98
C ASP A 179 1.29 -5.34 -18.10
N ALA A 180 1.85 -6.35 -17.41
CA ALA A 180 1.10 -7.24 -16.50
C ALA A 180 1.11 -6.78 -15.04
N GLN A 181 1.77 -5.67 -14.72
CA GLN A 181 1.91 -5.17 -13.36
C GLN A 181 0.74 -4.26 -12.94
N CYS A 182 0.61 -4.05 -11.63
CA CYS A 182 -0.23 -2.98 -11.09
C CYS A 182 0.24 -1.62 -11.62
N ARG A 183 -0.70 -0.80 -12.06
CA ARG A 183 -0.45 0.54 -12.60
C ARG A 183 -0.56 1.58 -11.49
N LEU A 184 0.11 2.70 -11.65
CA LEU A 184 -0.16 3.91 -10.88
C LEU A 184 -0.90 4.90 -11.77
N ARG A 185 -2.07 5.36 -11.33
CA ARG A 185 -2.82 6.44 -11.96
C ARG A 185 -2.79 7.66 -11.06
N PHE A 186 -2.50 8.81 -11.65
CA PHE A 186 -2.56 10.10 -10.98
C PHE A 186 -3.72 10.90 -11.54
N CYS A 187 -4.63 11.31 -10.65
CA CYS A 187 -5.81 12.10 -10.97
C CYS A 187 -5.56 13.55 -10.54
N LEU A 188 -5.79 14.50 -11.46
CA LEU A 188 -5.62 15.92 -11.14
C LEU A 188 -6.60 16.33 -10.03
N SER A 189 -6.09 16.87 -8.96
CA SER A 189 -6.88 17.39 -7.84
C SER A 189 -7.21 18.87 -8.05
N ALA A 190 -8.45 19.24 -7.78
CA ALA A 190 -8.86 20.64 -7.76
C ALA A 190 -8.40 21.40 -6.49
N ALA A 191 -8.01 20.68 -5.45
CA ALA A 191 -7.51 21.20 -4.19
C ALA A 191 -6.03 20.88 -4.01
N PRO A 192 -5.29 21.63 -3.19
CA PRO A 192 -3.94 21.25 -2.78
C PRO A 192 -3.91 19.85 -2.19
N ILE A 193 -2.83 19.11 -2.42
CA ILE A 193 -2.67 17.78 -1.86
C ILE A 193 -2.40 17.88 -0.36
N ASP A 194 -3.29 17.29 0.41
CA ASP A 194 -3.14 17.06 1.85
C ASP A 194 -3.02 15.55 2.10
N ARG A 195 -1.92 15.12 2.68
CA ARG A 195 -1.67 13.71 2.99
C ARG A 195 -2.15 13.33 4.38
N ALA A 196 -2.42 14.32 5.23
CA ALA A 196 -2.83 14.19 6.63
C ALA A 196 -1.99 13.12 7.38
N LYS A 197 -2.65 12.12 8.01
CA LYS A 197 -1.97 11.06 8.79
C LYS A 197 -2.11 9.67 8.16
N ALA A 198 -3.12 9.46 7.32
CA ALA A 198 -3.38 8.17 6.68
C ALA A 198 -2.61 7.95 5.38
N TYR A 199 -1.59 8.77 5.10
CA TYR A 199 -0.79 8.63 3.88
C TYR A 199 -0.14 7.25 3.76
N GLY A 200 -0.13 6.74 2.53
CA GLY A 200 0.45 5.46 2.18
C GLY A 200 1.82 5.59 1.52
N ARG A 201 2.34 4.43 1.09
CA ARG A 201 3.61 4.30 0.36
C ARG A 201 3.48 3.22 -0.70
N VAL A 202 3.95 3.49 -1.90
CA VAL A 202 4.12 2.45 -2.92
C VAL A 202 5.54 1.90 -2.87
N ALA A 203 5.68 0.58 -3.02
CA ALA A 203 6.98 -0.07 -3.08
C ALA A 203 7.24 -0.71 -4.44
N PHE A 204 8.51 -0.65 -4.86
CA PHE A 204 9.01 -1.25 -6.09
C PHE A 204 10.28 -2.04 -5.82
N GLU A 205 10.43 -3.22 -6.42
CA GLU A 205 11.73 -3.89 -6.47
C GLU A 205 12.57 -3.36 -7.65
N CYS A 206 13.87 -3.33 -7.43
CA CYS A 206 14.87 -3.07 -8.46
C CYS A 206 16.14 -3.89 -8.16
N ALA A 207 17.09 -3.94 -9.09
CA ALA A 207 18.40 -4.54 -8.79
C ALA A 207 19.11 -3.76 -7.66
N ALA A 208 19.78 -4.46 -6.73
CA ALA A 208 20.50 -3.82 -5.63
C ALA A 208 21.47 -2.74 -6.10
N ALA A 209 22.14 -2.98 -7.23
CA ALA A 209 23.09 -2.03 -7.83
C ALA A 209 22.45 -0.72 -8.32
N GLU A 210 21.12 -0.68 -8.53
CA GLU A 210 20.41 0.53 -8.98
C GLU A 210 20.11 1.50 -7.82
N LEU A 211 19.99 1.01 -6.58
CA LEU A 211 19.55 1.83 -5.43
C LEU A 211 20.40 3.09 -5.20
N PRO A 212 21.75 3.02 -5.23
CA PRO A 212 22.58 4.23 -5.08
C PRO A 212 22.36 5.26 -6.20
N ASP A 213 22.16 4.79 -7.44
CA ASP A 213 21.93 5.67 -8.57
C ASP A 213 20.53 6.32 -8.52
N ILE A 214 19.50 5.59 -8.06
CA ILE A 214 18.16 6.14 -7.83
C ILE A 214 18.24 7.30 -6.81
N GLU A 215 18.92 7.10 -5.68
CA GLU A 215 19.11 8.16 -4.68
C GLU A 215 19.86 9.36 -5.27
N LYS A 216 20.97 9.11 -5.96
CA LYS A 216 21.82 10.15 -6.57
C LYS A 216 21.04 10.97 -7.60
N GLN A 217 20.27 10.33 -8.48
CA GLN A 217 19.46 11.01 -9.50
C GLN A 217 18.35 11.85 -8.88
N ALA A 218 17.65 11.33 -7.86
CA ALA A 218 16.63 12.08 -7.14
C ALA A 218 17.20 13.36 -6.49
N ARG A 219 18.35 13.25 -5.81
CA ARG A 219 19.05 14.41 -5.22
C ARG A 219 19.51 15.41 -6.26
N ALA A 220 20.11 14.94 -7.36
CA ALA A 220 20.62 15.80 -8.43
C ALA A 220 19.49 16.58 -9.14
N ALA A 221 18.30 15.98 -9.23
CA ALA A 221 17.10 16.62 -9.76
C ALA A 221 16.35 17.51 -8.73
N GLY A 222 16.88 17.65 -7.50
CA GLY A 222 16.27 18.47 -6.46
C GLY A 222 15.04 17.84 -5.78
N HIS A 223 14.82 16.53 -5.97
CA HIS A 223 13.71 15.83 -5.34
C HIS A 223 14.06 15.33 -3.93
N LYS A 224 13.03 15.17 -3.11
CA LYS A 224 13.20 14.81 -1.70
C LYS A 224 13.54 13.33 -1.55
N VAL A 225 14.63 13.03 -0.84
CA VAL A 225 14.97 11.71 -0.32
C VAL A 225 14.54 11.67 1.13
N LEU A 226 13.51 10.88 1.44
CA LEU A 226 12.97 10.74 2.79
C LEU A 226 13.88 9.88 3.66
N LYS A 227 14.35 8.75 3.10
CA LYS A 227 15.31 7.86 3.74
C LYS A 227 16.41 7.55 2.74
N PRO A 228 17.68 7.91 3.02
CA PRO A 228 18.81 7.50 2.20
C PRO A 228 18.96 5.98 2.21
N LEU A 229 19.85 5.47 1.38
CA LEU A 229 20.17 4.05 1.31
C LEU A 229 20.33 3.45 2.72
N THR A 230 19.41 2.59 3.12
CA THR A 230 19.28 2.08 4.49
C THR A 230 18.98 0.59 4.46
N ARG A 231 19.57 -0.15 5.40
CA ARG A 231 19.26 -1.56 5.63
C ARG A 231 18.13 -1.67 6.66
N LEU A 232 17.12 -2.47 6.33
CA LEU A 232 15.98 -2.77 7.19
C LEU A 232 15.99 -4.25 7.55
N ASP A 233 16.02 -4.52 8.85
CA ASP A 233 15.95 -5.87 9.38
C ASP A 233 14.50 -6.23 9.69
N THR A 234 14.10 -7.45 9.36
CA THR A 234 12.82 -8.02 9.79
C THR A 234 13.14 -9.19 10.73
N PRO A 235 12.58 -9.23 11.96
CA PRO A 235 12.86 -10.28 12.92
C PRO A 235 12.68 -11.68 12.32
N GLY A 236 13.74 -12.51 12.41
CA GLY A 236 13.74 -13.88 11.87
C GLY A 236 13.70 -14.03 10.35
N LYS A 237 13.86 -12.93 9.60
CA LYS A 237 13.81 -12.89 8.12
C LYS A 237 15.00 -12.15 7.52
N ALA A 238 15.05 -12.08 6.19
CA ALA A 238 16.13 -11.42 5.47
C ALA A 238 16.15 -9.91 5.72
N THR A 239 17.36 -9.34 5.81
CA THR A 239 17.59 -7.89 5.77
C THR A 239 17.48 -7.41 4.34
N VAL A 240 16.74 -6.34 4.11
CA VAL A 240 16.61 -5.69 2.80
C VAL A 240 17.28 -4.33 2.79
N THR A 241 17.72 -3.89 1.62
CA THR A 241 18.24 -2.54 1.41
C THR A 241 17.21 -1.71 0.67
N VAL A 242 16.94 -0.50 1.16
CA VAL A 242 15.93 0.39 0.59
C VAL A 242 16.44 1.80 0.40
N VAL A 243 15.79 2.54 -0.49
CA VAL A 243 15.79 4.00 -0.54
C VAL A 243 14.33 4.49 -0.61
N ILE A 244 14.00 5.52 0.16
CA ILE A 244 12.65 6.07 0.19
C ILE A 244 12.67 7.51 -0.31
N LEU A 245 11.89 7.78 -1.33
CA LEU A 245 11.75 9.07 -1.99
C LEU A 245 10.36 9.66 -1.74
N ALA A 246 10.21 10.93 -2.03
CA ALA A 246 8.91 11.57 -2.21
C ALA A 246 8.81 12.15 -3.62
N ASP A 247 7.66 11.98 -4.26
CA ASP A 247 7.36 12.63 -5.52
C ASP A 247 7.02 14.14 -5.31
N PRO A 248 6.72 14.92 -6.37
CA PRO A 248 6.42 16.34 -6.24
C PRO A 248 5.24 16.70 -5.32
N ASP A 249 4.29 15.78 -5.13
CA ASP A 249 3.13 15.95 -4.23
C ASP A 249 3.34 15.31 -2.85
N GLY A 250 4.52 14.72 -2.64
CA GLY A 250 4.89 14.11 -1.37
C GLY A 250 4.50 12.64 -1.25
N HIS A 251 3.99 11.99 -2.31
CA HIS A 251 3.74 10.54 -2.28
C HIS A 251 5.03 9.79 -2.02
N GLU A 252 4.99 8.88 -1.04
CA GLU A 252 6.16 8.11 -0.65
C GLU A 252 6.40 6.91 -1.56
N ILE A 253 7.64 6.71 -1.93
CA ILE A 253 8.07 5.66 -2.84
C ILE A 253 9.25 4.93 -2.21
N CYS A 254 9.10 3.62 -2.01
CA CYS A 254 10.18 2.76 -1.54
C CYS A 254 10.72 1.95 -2.71
N PHE A 255 12.03 2.06 -2.98
CA PHE A 255 12.73 1.10 -3.80
C PHE A 255 13.48 0.13 -2.90
N VAL A 256 13.33 -1.17 -3.14
CA VAL A 256 13.94 -2.25 -2.37
C VAL A 256 14.74 -3.17 -3.28
N ASP A 257 15.87 -3.69 -2.77
CA ASP A 257 16.66 -4.67 -3.51
C ASP A 257 15.88 -5.98 -3.74
N ALA A 258 15.78 -6.38 -5.00
CA ALA A 258 15.00 -7.54 -5.41
C ALA A 258 15.55 -8.85 -4.87
N GLU A 259 16.86 -8.95 -4.69
CA GLU A 259 17.54 -10.18 -4.31
C GLU A 259 17.18 -10.58 -2.87
N SER A 260 17.34 -9.65 -1.91
CA SER A 260 17.00 -9.90 -0.49
C SER A 260 15.49 -9.87 -0.29
N PHE A 261 14.76 -9.02 -1.05
CA PHE A 261 13.31 -8.91 -0.92
C PHE A 261 12.59 -10.21 -1.29
N ARG A 262 13.07 -10.98 -2.27
CA ARG A 262 12.49 -12.29 -2.61
C ARG A 262 12.55 -13.28 -1.46
N LEU A 263 13.61 -13.24 -0.67
CA LEU A 263 13.73 -14.07 0.54
C LEU A 263 12.77 -13.58 1.63
N LEU A 264 12.70 -12.24 1.82
CA LEU A 264 11.81 -11.62 2.79
C LEU A 264 10.33 -11.89 2.43
N SER A 265 9.95 -11.81 1.15
CA SER A 265 8.57 -11.86 0.69
C SER A 265 7.99 -13.27 0.50
N ALA A 266 8.73 -14.32 0.89
CA ALA A 266 8.19 -15.68 0.88
C ALA A 266 6.90 -15.78 1.69
N VAL A 267 5.91 -16.49 1.14
CA VAL A 267 4.65 -16.74 1.85
C VAL A 267 4.93 -17.58 3.08
N ASP A 268 4.43 -17.12 4.22
CA ASP A 268 4.55 -17.83 5.48
C ASP A 268 3.28 -18.69 5.69
N PRO A 269 3.38 -20.01 5.74
CA PRO A 269 2.21 -20.88 5.94
C PRO A 269 1.50 -20.63 7.28
N GLU A 270 2.20 -20.10 8.28
CA GLU A 270 1.65 -19.80 9.60
C GLU A 270 1.07 -18.37 9.69
N ALA A 271 1.16 -17.57 8.62
CA ALA A 271 0.82 -16.14 8.65
C ALA A 271 -0.61 -15.86 9.17
N ASP A 272 -1.59 -16.64 8.73
CA ASP A 272 -2.98 -16.48 9.17
C ASP A 272 -3.17 -16.81 10.65
N HIS A 273 -2.49 -17.85 11.14
CA HIS A 273 -2.49 -18.24 12.53
C HIS A 273 -1.79 -17.20 13.43
N LEU A 274 -0.62 -16.72 13.00
CA LEU A 274 0.12 -15.67 13.72
C LEU A 274 -0.70 -14.37 13.82
N LEU A 275 -1.33 -13.96 12.73
CA LEU A 275 -2.22 -12.79 12.73
C LEU A 275 -3.42 -13.00 13.66
N GLN A 276 -4.09 -14.16 13.60
CA GLN A 276 -5.25 -14.43 14.46
C GLN A 276 -4.85 -14.40 15.93
N LYS A 277 -3.73 -15.03 16.28
CA LYS A 277 -3.17 -14.99 17.63
C LYS A 277 -2.92 -13.54 18.09
N ALA A 278 -2.28 -12.73 17.24
CA ALA A 278 -2.02 -11.32 17.55
C ALA A 278 -3.30 -10.49 17.73
N ILE A 279 -4.37 -10.79 16.99
CA ILE A 279 -5.68 -10.15 17.16
C ILE A 279 -6.33 -10.57 18.50
N ASP A 280 -6.26 -11.85 18.85
CA ASP A 280 -6.89 -12.38 20.07
C ASP A 280 -6.15 -11.94 21.34
N GLU A 281 -4.84 -11.75 21.27
CA GLU A 281 -3.99 -11.29 22.36
C GLU A 281 -3.97 -9.74 22.49
N ASP A 282 -4.46 -8.99 21.50
CA ASP A 282 -4.46 -7.54 21.54
C ASP A 282 -5.48 -7.00 22.56
N LYS A 283 -4.98 -6.53 23.68
CA LYS A 283 -5.73 -5.88 24.76
C LYS A 283 -5.59 -4.36 24.78
N SER A 284 -4.96 -3.78 23.76
CA SER A 284 -4.66 -2.36 23.75
C SER A 284 -5.91 -1.48 23.81
N ALA A 285 -7.00 -1.83 23.10
CA ALA A 285 -8.24 -1.06 23.16
C ALA A 285 -8.94 -1.15 24.52
N GLU A 286 -8.89 -2.32 25.18
CA GLU A 286 -9.40 -2.53 26.56
C GLU A 286 -8.60 -1.68 27.53
N TRP A 287 -7.26 -1.72 27.44
CA TRP A 287 -6.37 -0.96 28.30
C TRP A 287 -6.64 0.55 28.22
N TYR A 288 -6.80 1.10 27.01
CA TYR A 288 -7.12 2.54 26.84
C TYR A 288 -8.44 2.90 27.52
N ARG A 289 -9.50 2.11 27.34
CA ARG A 289 -10.80 2.36 27.99
C ARG A 289 -10.74 2.25 29.50
N ASP A 290 -10.09 1.19 30.02
CA ASP A 290 -10.11 0.87 31.45
C ASP A 290 -9.16 1.75 32.26
N ILE A 291 -8.00 2.10 31.70
CA ILE A 291 -6.95 2.84 32.42
C ILE A 291 -6.95 4.32 32.04
N GLN A 292 -7.16 4.66 30.78
CA GLN A 292 -7.18 6.05 30.33
C GLN A 292 -8.59 6.67 30.27
N GLY A 293 -9.63 5.85 30.41
CA GLY A 293 -11.03 6.31 30.33
C GLY A 293 -11.45 6.82 28.96
N SER A 294 -10.73 6.43 27.90
CA SER A 294 -10.97 6.89 26.52
C SER A 294 -10.69 5.76 25.51
N ASP A 295 -11.17 5.91 24.29
CA ASP A 295 -10.71 5.07 23.18
C ASP A 295 -9.27 5.42 22.81
N LYS A 296 -8.62 4.56 22.00
CA LYS A 296 -7.30 4.83 21.45
C LYS A 296 -7.29 6.16 20.70
N PRO A 297 -6.22 6.97 20.87
CA PRO A 297 -6.14 8.25 20.19
C PRO A 297 -6.10 8.11 18.67
N ALA A 298 -6.49 9.18 17.99
CA ALA A 298 -6.17 9.38 16.58
C ALA A 298 -4.72 9.85 16.44
N ALA A 299 -4.06 9.47 15.31
CA ALA A 299 -2.73 9.95 14.95
C ALA A 299 -2.77 11.37 14.40
#